data_3325805a92ad53651600b57dcf830848
#
_entry.id   3325805a92ad53651600b57dcf830848
#
_cell.length_a   1.000
_cell.length_b   1.000
_cell.length_c   1.000
_cell.angle_alpha   90.00
_cell.angle_beta   90.00
_cell.angle_gamma   90.00
#
_symmetry.space_group_name_H-M   'P 1'
#
loop_
_entity.id
_entity.type
_entity.pdbx_description
1 polymer ?
#
loop_
_entity_poly.entity_id
_entity_poly.type
_entity_poly.pdbx_seq_one_letter_code
_entity_poly.pdbx_strand_id
1 'polypeptide(L)'
;MADSFNKLTFSLWSKPDIEIFYSLPEEVNEDTKVLFVIHGASRTAESYFTKWYEYTNNKNIILIAPKFDKAAFPSYNSLVVDKKLAQGKGCEYEYSGYCLEPQNNPSNSLSDSISLIFDYFRSKFDIQENSYRIYGHSGGSQFVHRYLLFGQDARAEKAVMANAGWYTFLKDINYPYGVKDMPISEDRLKWFLSVKGAIMLGDEDTDPNDGSLRNDKGAKEQGNNRFQR
;
A
#
# COMPACT_ATOMS: atom_id res chain seq x y z
N MET A 1 -5.18 -17.14 25.95
CA MET A 1 -4.44 -17.78 24.86
C MET A 1 -3.35 -16.80 24.48
N ALA A 2 -2.08 -17.19 24.55
CA ALA A 2 -0.98 -16.29 24.18
C ALA A 2 -1.13 -15.98 22.69
N ASP A 3 -0.98 -14.71 22.32
CA ASP A 3 -1.02 -14.28 20.92
C ASP A 3 0.11 -14.99 20.17
N SER A 4 -0.27 -15.90 19.27
CA SER A 4 0.68 -16.74 18.53
C SER A 4 1.21 -16.01 17.27
N PHE A 5 1.45 -14.72 17.37
CA PHE A 5 2.08 -13.94 16.31
C PHE A 5 3.49 -13.48 16.69
N ASN A 6 4.29 -13.24 15.69
CA ASN A 6 5.67 -12.80 15.83
C ASN A 6 5.82 -11.35 15.43
N LYS A 7 6.83 -10.72 15.99
CA LYS A 7 7.29 -9.38 15.59
C LYS A 7 8.73 -9.42 15.14
N LEU A 8 9.07 -8.61 14.17
CA LEU A 8 10.46 -8.30 13.82
C LEU A 8 10.60 -6.86 13.34
N THR A 9 11.83 -6.37 13.36
CA THR A 9 12.19 -5.09 12.77
C THR A 9 12.95 -5.34 11.47
N PHE A 10 12.46 -4.79 10.37
CA PHE A 10 13.13 -4.82 9.07
C PHE A 10 13.99 -3.57 8.91
N SER A 11 15.31 -3.76 8.80
CA SER A 11 16.33 -2.69 8.74
C SER A 11 17.27 -2.86 7.53
N LEU A 12 16.96 -3.75 6.58
CA LEU A 12 17.84 -4.10 5.47
C LEU A 12 17.68 -3.18 4.26
N TRP A 13 17.58 -1.88 4.50
CA TRP A 13 17.51 -0.85 3.48
C TRP A 13 18.02 0.51 4.02
N SER A 14 18.09 1.53 3.16
CA SER A 14 18.60 2.87 3.51
C SER A 14 17.56 3.81 4.12
N LYS A 15 16.36 3.32 4.45
CA LYS A 15 15.23 4.09 4.99
C LYS A 15 14.99 3.70 6.46
N PRO A 16 14.10 4.43 7.19
CA PRO A 16 13.75 4.06 8.56
C PRO A 16 13.24 2.62 8.68
N ASP A 17 13.50 2.03 9.84
CA ASP A 17 13.08 0.67 10.16
C ASP A 17 11.57 0.49 10.08
N ILE A 18 11.14 -0.72 9.65
CA ILE A 18 9.75 -1.12 9.61
C ILE A 18 9.50 -2.23 10.64
N GLU A 19 8.61 -1.97 11.60
CA GLU A 19 8.06 -3.02 12.46
C GLU A 19 7.12 -3.91 11.64
N ILE A 20 7.28 -5.22 11.73
CA ILE A 20 6.47 -6.19 10.98
C ILE A 20 5.83 -7.18 11.94
N PHE A 21 4.51 -7.31 11.88
CA PHE A 21 3.74 -8.37 12.51
C PHE A 21 3.61 -9.52 11.50
N TYR A 22 3.85 -10.76 11.95
CA TYR A 22 3.74 -11.90 11.05
C TYR A 22 3.38 -13.19 11.76
N SER A 23 2.82 -14.12 11.02
CA SER A 23 2.61 -15.51 11.44
C SER A 23 3.12 -16.46 10.38
N LEU A 24 3.51 -17.63 10.83
CA LEU A 24 3.91 -18.75 9.97
C LEU A 24 2.86 -19.86 10.10
N PRO A 25 2.64 -20.67 9.07
CA PRO A 25 1.92 -21.94 9.20
C PRO A 25 2.73 -22.92 10.07
N GLU A 26 2.15 -24.03 10.45
CA GLU A 26 2.85 -25.09 11.20
C GLU A 26 4.09 -25.59 10.46
N GLU A 27 3.99 -25.70 9.13
CA GLU A 27 5.09 -26.09 8.25
C GLU A 27 5.13 -25.16 7.03
N VAL A 28 6.33 -24.66 6.72
CA VAL A 28 6.59 -23.92 5.47
C VAL A 28 7.05 -24.92 4.41
N ASN A 29 6.33 -24.98 3.30
CA ASN A 29 6.59 -25.90 2.20
C ASN A 29 6.33 -25.25 0.83
N GLU A 30 6.45 -26.00 -0.26
CA GLU A 30 6.30 -25.50 -1.63
C GLU A 30 4.91 -24.86 -1.94
N ASP A 31 3.88 -25.30 -1.21
CA ASP A 31 2.51 -24.79 -1.36
C ASP A 31 2.23 -23.57 -0.49
N THR A 32 3.15 -23.18 0.39
CA THR A 32 2.98 -22.04 1.30
C THR A 32 2.82 -20.74 0.54
N LYS A 33 1.73 -20.02 0.81
CA LYS A 33 1.44 -18.72 0.18
C LYS A 33 1.77 -17.57 1.12
N VAL A 34 2.13 -16.42 0.53
CA VAL A 34 2.42 -15.20 1.28
C VAL A 34 1.31 -14.18 1.06
N LEU A 35 0.81 -13.60 2.15
CA LEU A 35 -0.19 -12.55 2.14
C LEU A 35 0.32 -11.32 2.89
N PHE A 36 0.45 -10.21 2.18
CA PHE A 36 0.66 -8.90 2.77
C PHE A 36 -0.66 -8.21 3.08
N VAL A 37 -0.75 -7.62 4.28
CA VAL A 37 -1.91 -6.83 4.72
C VAL A 37 -1.45 -5.42 5.08
N ILE A 38 -1.93 -4.44 4.32
CA ILE A 38 -1.52 -3.04 4.47
C ILE A 38 -2.60 -2.25 5.22
N HIS A 39 -2.21 -1.68 6.36
CA HIS A 39 -3.09 -0.91 7.25
C HIS A 39 -3.58 0.39 6.61
N GLY A 40 -4.66 0.96 7.18
CA GLY A 40 -5.19 2.28 6.82
C GLY A 40 -4.38 3.45 7.39
N ALA A 41 -4.91 4.67 7.24
CA ALA A 41 -4.27 5.91 7.66
C ALA A 41 -3.98 5.99 9.18
N SER A 42 -4.74 5.26 10.01
CA SER A 42 -4.54 5.18 11.46
C SER A 42 -3.27 4.44 11.90
N ARG A 43 -2.59 3.76 10.95
CA ARG A 43 -1.32 3.03 11.19
C ARG A 43 -1.44 1.86 12.19
N THR A 44 -2.62 1.30 12.37
CA THR A 44 -2.92 0.19 13.30
C THR A 44 -2.61 -1.17 12.68
N ALA A 45 -1.37 -1.40 12.24
CA ALA A 45 -0.95 -2.64 11.56
C ALA A 45 -1.27 -3.90 12.38
N GLU A 46 -1.07 -3.85 13.70
CA GLU A 46 -1.37 -4.96 14.60
C GLU A 46 -2.86 -5.34 14.59
N SER A 47 -3.76 -4.35 14.62
CA SER A 47 -5.20 -4.60 14.54
C SER A 47 -5.62 -5.23 13.20
N TYR A 48 -5.00 -4.80 12.09
CA TYR A 48 -5.21 -5.42 10.78
C TYR A 48 -4.69 -6.85 10.78
N PHE A 49 -3.47 -7.06 11.30
CA PHE A 49 -2.88 -8.38 11.42
C PHE A 49 -3.79 -9.33 12.20
N THR A 50 -4.23 -8.95 13.41
CA THR A 50 -5.07 -9.79 14.28
C THR A 50 -6.36 -10.22 13.58
N LYS A 51 -7.04 -9.28 12.90
CA LYS A 51 -8.27 -9.61 12.15
C LYS A 51 -8.02 -10.61 11.02
N TRP A 52 -6.92 -10.46 10.29
CA TRP A 52 -6.58 -11.39 9.21
C TRP A 52 -6.07 -12.73 9.72
N TYR A 53 -5.40 -12.73 10.89
CA TYR A 53 -4.91 -13.95 11.53
C TYR A 53 -6.05 -14.92 11.85
N GLU A 54 -7.20 -14.43 12.28
CA GLU A 54 -8.39 -15.26 12.54
C GLU A 54 -8.80 -16.11 11.31
N TYR A 55 -8.52 -15.62 10.11
CA TYR A 55 -8.86 -16.31 8.86
C TYR A 55 -7.70 -17.10 8.25
N THR A 56 -6.47 -16.87 8.69
CA THR A 56 -5.26 -17.45 8.08
C THR A 56 -4.56 -18.47 8.97
N ASN A 57 -4.78 -18.48 10.28
CA ASN A 57 -4.06 -19.31 11.25
C ASN A 57 -4.14 -20.83 11.01
N ASN A 58 -5.20 -21.30 10.32
CA ASN A 58 -5.37 -22.72 9.97
C ASN A 58 -5.09 -23.00 8.49
N LYS A 59 -4.36 -22.12 7.82
CA LYS A 59 -4.06 -22.23 6.40
C LYS A 59 -2.56 -22.21 6.17
N ASN A 60 -2.12 -22.80 5.08
CA ASN A 60 -0.73 -22.76 4.67
C ASN A 60 -0.38 -21.38 4.09
N ILE A 61 -0.43 -20.33 4.95
CA ILE A 61 -0.24 -18.92 4.60
C ILE A 61 0.71 -18.28 5.60
N ILE A 62 1.73 -17.62 5.10
CA ILE A 62 2.52 -16.65 5.85
C ILE A 62 1.80 -15.30 5.74
N LEU A 63 1.32 -14.80 6.87
CA LEU A 63 0.69 -13.49 6.96
C LEU A 63 1.73 -12.44 7.38
N ILE A 64 1.80 -11.32 6.66
CA ILE A 64 2.78 -10.25 6.90
C ILE A 64 2.05 -8.91 6.92
N ALA A 65 2.16 -8.17 8.02
CA ALA A 65 1.59 -6.83 8.15
C ALA A 65 2.68 -5.82 8.56
N PRO A 66 3.29 -5.13 7.59
CA PRO A 66 4.26 -4.08 7.85
C PRO A 66 3.57 -2.84 8.43
N LYS A 67 4.20 -2.18 9.40
CA LYS A 67 3.75 -0.93 10.01
C LYS A 67 4.58 0.23 9.47
N PHE A 68 4.00 1.00 8.59
CA PHE A 68 4.58 2.27 8.15
C PHE A 68 4.25 3.35 9.19
N ASP A 69 5.12 3.53 10.19
CA ASP A 69 4.93 4.50 11.25
C ASP A 69 4.69 5.93 10.71
N LYS A 70 3.85 6.71 11.39
CA LYS A 70 3.45 8.03 10.89
C LYS A 70 4.60 9.04 10.91
N ALA A 71 5.49 8.97 11.87
CA ALA A 71 6.63 9.89 11.98
C ALA A 71 7.69 9.55 10.93
N ALA A 72 8.00 8.26 10.76
CA ALA A 72 8.99 7.80 9.80
C ALA A 72 8.49 7.84 8.35
N PHE A 73 7.21 7.54 8.13
CA PHE A 73 6.60 7.43 6.80
C PHE A 73 5.29 8.25 6.69
N PRO A 74 5.35 9.58 6.80
CA PRO A 74 4.15 10.44 6.88
C PRO A 74 3.22 10.29 5.67
N SER A 75 3.77 10.00 4.50
CA SER A 75 3.04 9.85 3.23
C SER A 75 3.17 8.44 2.64
N TYR A 76 3.18 7.39 3.47
CA TYR A 76 3.44 6.01 3.03
C TYR A 76 2.59 5.58 1.82
N ASN A 77 1.34 6.02 1.76
CA ASN A 77 0.42 5.69 0.68
C ASN A 77 0.67 6.45 -0.63
N SER A 78 1.59 7.42 -0.63
CA SER A 78 1.99 8.16 -1.84
C SER A 78 3.13 7.50 -2.61
N LEU A 79 3.91 6.63 -1.99
CA LEU A 79 5.03 5.83 -2.56
C LEU A 79 6.14 6.64 -3.24
N VAL A 80 5.83 7.28 -4.37
CA VAL A 80 6.80 7.90 -5.30
C VAL A 80 6.87 9.41 -5.19
N VAL A 81 6.26 10.01 -4.17
CA VAL A 81 6.28 11.46 -3.97
C VAL A 81 6.78 11.82 -2.58
N ASP A 82 7.58 12.85 -2.52
CA ASP A 82 7.94 13.51 -1.28
C ASP A 82 6.83 14.46 -0.85
N LYS A 83 6.56 14.47 0.44
CA LYS A 83 5.67 15.44 1.03
C LYS A 83 6.49 16.67 1.40
N LYS A 84 6.44 17.70 0.58
CA LYS A 84 7.06 18.99 0.89
C LYS A 84 6.04 19.95 1.47
N LEU A 85 6.45 20.72 2.46
CA LEU A 85 5.68 21.85 2.95
C LEU A 85 5.47 22.84 1.79
N ALA A 86 4.23 23.14 1.45
CA ALA A 86 3.89 24.21 0.56
C ALA A 86 4.20 25.55 1.26
N GLN A 87 5.47 25.94 1.26
CA GLN A 87 5.85 27.31 1.56
C GLN A 87 5.52 28.16 0.34
N GLY A 88 4.30 28.64 0.29
CA GLY A 88 3.84 29.48 -0.80
C GLY A 88 2.85 28.77 -1.73
N LYS A 89 2.04 29.58 -2.36
CA LYS A 89 1.03 29.18 -3.34
C LYS A 89 1.68 28.54 -4.56
N GLY A 90 1.20 27.41 -5.01
CA GLY A 90 1.55 27.05 -6.35
C GLY A 90 1.59 25.60 -6.78
N CYS A 91 1.15 24.63 -5.99
CA CYS A 91 0.91 23.30 -6.55
C CYS A 91 -0.57 23.10 -6.86
N GLU A 92 -0.85 22.40 -7.94
CA GLU A 92 -2.21 22.17 -8.43
C GLU A 92 -3.07 21.43 -7.40
N TYR A 93 -2.45 20.55 -6.59
CA TYR A 93 -3.14 19.72 -5.60
C TYR A 93 -2.53 19.88 -4.21
N GLU A 94 -2.68 21.07 -3.65
CA GLU A 94 -2.30 21.30 -2.26
C GLU A 94 -3.28 20.60 -1.30
N TYR A 95 -2.74 19.90 -0.31
CA TYR A 95 -3.52 19.31 0.76
C TYR A 95 -2.88 19.58 2.13
N SER A 96 -3.63 20.21 3.03
CA SER A 96 -3.18 20.52 4.40
C SER A 96 -1.82 21.22 4.46
N GLY A 97 -1.58 22.20 3.59
CA GLY A 97 -0.34 22.96 3.53
C GLY A 97 0.84 22.22 2.88
N TYR A 98 0.60 21.12 2.16
CA TYR A 98 1.63 20.37 1.48
C TYR A 98 1.34 20.20 0.00
N CYS A 99 2.39 20.31 -0.80
CA CYS A 99 2.39 19.84 -2.18
C CYS A 99 2.97 18.44 -2.26
N LEU A 100 2.40 17.60 -3.13
CA LEU A 100 2.96 16.31 -3.47
C LEU A 100 3.75 16.45 -4.77
N GLU A 101 5.05 16.22 -4.70
CA GLU A 101 5.94 16.26 -5.86
C GLU A 101 6.50 14.88 -6.17
N PRO A 102 6.60 14.50 -7.45
CA PRO A 102 7.24 13.24 -7.85
C PRO A 102 8.68 13.17 -7.34
N GLN A 103 9.08 12.02 -6.83
CA GLN A 103 10.48 11.77 -6.48
C GLN A 103 11.30 11.53 -7.74
N ASN A 104 12.34 12.32 -7.92
CA ASN A 104 13.29 12.14 -9.01
C ASN A 104 14.25 10.96 -8.79
N ASN A 105 14.35 10.46 -7.54
CA ASN A 105 15.19 9.32 -7.18
C ASN A 105 14.34 8.14 -6.69
N PRO A 106 14.17 7.09 -7.50
CA PRO A 106 13.40 5.89 -7.12
C PRO A 106 13.91 5.21 -5.86
N SER A 107 15.21 5.33 -5.53
CA SER A 107 15.78 4.71 -4.32
C SER A 107 15.24 5.29 -3.01
N ASN A 108 14.64 6.49 -3.03
CA ASN A 108 14.03 7.12 -1.86
C ASN A 108 12.54 6.82 -1.72
N SER A 109 11.93 6.14 -2.69
CA SER A 109 10.52 5.81 -2.64
C SER A 109 10.24 4.54 -1.81
N LEU A 110 8.99 4.37 -1.36
CA LEU A 110 8.54 3.11 -0.73
C LEU A 110 8.18 2.04 -1.76
N SER A 111 8.40 2.28 -3.05
CA SER A 111 8.04 1.36 -4.13
C SER A 111 8.80 0.03 -4.11
N ASP A 112 9.92 -0.04 -3.40
CA ASP A 112 10.72 -1.24 -3.18
C ASP A 112 10.39 -1.98 -1.86
N SER A 113 9.59 -1.38 -0.98
CA SER A 113 9.41 -1.86 0.39
C SER A 113 8.87 -3.29 0.48
N ILE A 114 7.82 -3.61 -0.26
CA ILE A 114 7.16 -4.93 -0.18
C ILE A 114 8.03 -6.01 -0.81
N SER A 115 8.69 -5.73 -1.94
CA SER A 115 9.60 -6.69 -2.58
C SER A 115 10.80 -7.01 -1.70
N LEU A 116 11.41 -6.01 -1.06
CA LEU A 116 12.53 -6.22 -0.13
C LEU A 116 12.12 -7.00 1.13
N ILE A 117 10.95 -6.68 1.71
CA ILE A 117 10.42 -7.45 2.83
C ILE A 117 10.13 -8.90 2.39
N PHE A 118 9.55 -9.09 1.20
CA PHE A 118 9.27 -10.42 0.67
C PHE A 118 10.56 -11.24 0.50
N ASP A 119 11.60 -10.67 -0.10
CA ASP A 119 12.88 -11.35 -0.27
C ASP A 119 13.55 -11.68 1.06
N TYR A 120 13.45 -10.79 2.04
CA TYR A 120 13.90 -11.09 3.40
C TYR A 120 13.17 -12.30 4.00
N PHE A 121 11.85 -12.35 3.89
CA PHE A 121 11.05 -13.48 4.39
C PHE A 121 11.35 -14.77 3.62
N ARG A 122 11.50 -14.69 2.30
CA ARG A 122 11.91 -15.85 1.47
C ARG A 122 13.22 -16.45 1.95
N SER A 123 14.23 -15.62 2.12
CA SER A 123 15.55 -16.05 2.59
C SER A 123 15.51 -16.59 4.02
N LYS A 124 14.74 -15.95 4.91
CA LYS A 124 14.70 -16.31 6.33
C LYS A 124 13.97 -17.61 6.61
N PHE A 125 12.91 -17.89 5.86
CA PHE A 125 12.01 -19.02 6.09
C PHE A 125 11.97 -20.03 4.95
N ASP A 126 12.93 -19.98 4.03
CA ASP A 126 13.07 -20.88 2.88
C ASP A 126 11.80 -20.97 2.03
N ILE A 127 11.14 -19.84 1.77
CA ILE A 127 9.90 -19.77 1.02
C ILE A 127 10.18 -19.98 -0.47
N GLN A 128 9.59 -21.01 -1.07
CA GLN A 128 9.78 -21.38 -2.47
C GLN A 128 8.93 -20.52 -3.43
N GLU A 129 7.83 -19.95 -2.94
CA GLU A 129 6.95 -19.09 -3.73
C GLU A 129 7.69 -17.85 -4.23
N ASN A 130 7.46 -17.48 -5.50
CA ASN A 130 8.08 -16.32 -6.15
C ASN A 130 7.16 -15.10 -6.23
N SER A 131 5.92 -15.24 -5.77
CA SER A 131 4.90 -14.20 -5.78
C SER A 131 4.20 -14.11 -4.43
N TYR A 132 3.42 -13.06 -4.23
CA TYR A 132 2.63 -12.85 -3.03
C TYR A 132 1.24 -12.32 -3.38
N ARG A 133 0.35 -12.38 -2.39
CA ARG A 133 -0.94 -11.70 -2.40
C ARG A 133 -0.85 -10.46 -1.56
N ILE A 134 -1.57 -9.43 -1.93
CA ILE A 134 -1.54 -8.16 -1.20
C ILE A 134 -2.95 -7.59 -1.04
N TYR A 135 -3.28 -7.20 0.18
CA TYR A 135 -4.53 -6.55 0.55
C TYR A 135 -4.24 -5.20 1.17
N GLY A 136 -5.05 -4.20 0.86
CA GLY A 136 -5.03 -2.89 1.52
C GLY A 136 -6.42 -2.32 1.73
N HIS A 137 -6.61 -1.66 2.86
CA HIS A 137 -7.86 -0.98 3.18
C HIS A 137 -7.64 0.51 3.40
N SER A 138 -8.55 1.37 2.91
CA SER A 138 -8.49 2.83 3.07
C SER A 138 -7.15 3.40 2.55
N GLY A 139 -6.32 4.00 3.41
CA GLY A 139 -4.96 4.43 3.06
C GLY A 139 -4.07 3.26 2.56
N GLY A 140 -4.28 2.04 3.07
CA GLY A 140 -3.61 0.83 2.58
C GLY A 140 -4.06 0.44 1.17
N SER A 141 -5.31 0.66 0.82
CA SER A 141 -5.80 0.50 -0.55
C SER A 141 -5.11 1.48 -1.51
N GLN A 142 -4.92 2.73 -1.08
CA GLN A 142 -4.15 3.73 -1.83
C GLN A 142 -2.68 3.33 -1.99
N PHE A 143 -2.08 2.74 -0.95
CA PHE A 143 -0.74 2.16 -1.04
C PHE A 143 -0.69 1.05 -2.08
N VAL A 144 -1.59 0.07 -1.98
CA VAL A 144 -1.56 -1.12 -2.84
C VAL A 144 -1.68 -0.75 -4.31
N HIS A 145 -2.68 0.05 -4.73
CA HIS A 145 -2.82 0.35 -6.16
C HIS A 145 -1.65 1.15 -6.72
N ARG A 146 -1.06 2.06 -5.94
CA ARG A 146 0.16 2.77 -6.36
C ARG A 146 1.38 1.87 -6.35
N TYR A 147 1.49 0.96 -5.38
CA TYR A 147 2.54 -0.04 -5.36
C TYR A 147 2.50 -0.94 -6.60
N LEU A 148 1.32 -1.38 -7.02
CA LEU A 148 1.17 -2.13 -8.27
C LEU A 148 1.58 -1.29 -9.49
N LEU A 149 1.30 0.00 -9.48
CA LEU A 149 1.58 0.90 -10.60
C LEU A 149 3.05 1.36 -10.65
N PHE A 150 3.66 1.66 -9.51
CA PHE A 150 4.99 2.26 -9.41
C PHE A 150 6.04 1.38 -8.73
N GLY A 151 5.64 0.28 -8.09
CA GLY A 151 6.52 -0.55 -7.29
C GLY A 151 7.64 -1.17 -8.11
N GLN A 152 8.85 -1.12 -7.58
CA GLN A 152 9.98 -1.81 -8.17
C GLN A 152 9.88 -3.30 -7.84
N ASP A 153 10.12 -4.15 -8.84
CA ASP A 153 10.09 -5.60 -8.69
C ASP A 153 8.83 -6.13 -7.96
N ALA A 154 7.66 -5.51 -8.20
CA ALA A 154 6.42 -5.99 -7.62
C ALA A 154 5.99 -7.31 -8.27
N ARG A 155 5.76 -8.32 -7.42
CA ARG A 155 5.46 -9.71 -7.78
C ARG A 155 4.10 -10.15 -7.24
N ALA A 156 3.15 -9.22 -7.13
CA ALA A 156 1.81 -9.53 -6.66
C ALA A 156 1.07 -10.43 -7.67
N GLU A 157 0.70 -11.64 -7.26
CA GLU A 157 -0.16 -12.55 -8.03
C GLU A 157 -1.62 -12.08 -8.01
N LYS A 158 -2.06 -11.63 -6.83
CA LYS A 158 -3.42 -11.12 -6.59
C LYS A 158 -3.36 -9.91 -5.68
N ALA A 159 -4.25 -8.96 -5.93
CA ALA A 159 -4.37 -7.75 -5.12
C ALA A 159 -5.81 -7.41 -4.81
N VAL A 160 -6.06 -6.95 -3.58
CA VAL A 160 -7.37 -6.40 -3.18
C VAL A 160 -7.19 -4.99 -2.65
N MET A 161 -7.93 -4.06 -3.22
CA MET A 161 -7.94 -2.65 -2.87
C MET A 161 -9.32 -2.28 -2.33
N ALA A 162 -9.44 -2.19 -1.00
CA ALA A 162 -10.73 -1.98 -0.33
C ALA A 162 -10.88 -0.53 0.16
N ASN A 163 -11.99 0.10 -0.17
CA ASN A 163 -12.45 1.40 0.35
C ASN A 163 -11.39 2.51 0.31
N ALA A 164 -10.72 2.68 -0.82
CA ALA A 164 -9.81 3.82 -1.00
C ALA A 164 -10.58 5.14 -0.93
N GLY A 165 -9.99 6.13 -0.27
CA GLY A 165 -10.62 7.46 -0.19
C GLY A 165 -10.59 8.23 -1.51
N TRP A 166 -9.68 7.89 -2.41
CA TRP A 166 -9.50 8.42 -3.76
C TRP A 166 -8.43 7.62 -4.51
N TYR A 167 -8.37 7.74 -5.84
CA TYR A 167 -7.50 6.92 -6.69
C TYR A 167 -6.55 7.77 -7.54
N THR A 168 -5.47 7.15 -8.02
CA THR A 168 -4.62 7.62 -9.11
C THR A 168 -5.10 6.95 -10.40
N PHE A 169 -5.65 7.69 -11.34
CA PHE A 169 -6.13 7.17 -12.61
C PHE A 169 -5.03 7.15 -13.67
N LEU A 170 -5.14 6.26 -14.65
CA LEU A 170 -4.28 6.24 -15.83
C LEU A 170 -4.70 7.35 -16.81
N LYS A 171 -4.62 8.60 -16.35
CA LYS A 171 -4.98 9.80 -17.13
C LYS A 171 -3.81 10.76 -17.19
N ASP A 172 -3.75 11.53 -18.27
CA ASP A 172 -2.76 12.61 -18.47
C ASP A 172 -3.15 13.84 -17.67
N ILE A 173 -3.21 13.69 -16.36
CA ILE A 173 -3.38 14.75 -15.36
C ILE A 173 -2.32 14.57 -14.28
N ASN A 174 -2.03 15.66 -13.56
CA ASN A 174 -0.95 15.67 -12.58
C ASN A 174 -1.19 14.67 -11.44
N TYR A 175 -0.08 14.09 -10.96
CA TYR A 175 -0.08 13.30 -9.73
C TYR A 175 -0.56 14.19 -8.55
N PRO A 176 -1.35 13.71 -7.58
CA PRO A 176 -1.59 12.28 -7.31
C PRO A 176 -2.84 11.67 -7.97
N TYR A 177 -3.61 12.43 -8.74
CA TYR A 177 -4.87 11.97 -9.32
C TYR A 177 -4.73 11.33 -10.70
N GLY A 178 -3.61 11.57 -11.37
CA GLY A 178 -3.24 10.94 -12.63
C GLY A 178 -1.77 10.59 -12.68
N VAL A 179 -1.29 10.28 -13.86
CA VAL A 179 0.04 9.72 -14.10
C VAL A 179 0.90 10.57 -15.04
N LYS A 180 0.48 11.83 -15.29
CA LYS A 180 1.24 12.73 -16.15
C LYS A 180 2.67 12.88 -15.63
N ASP A 181 3.62 12.74 -16.55
CA ASP A 181 5.07 12.83 -16.29
C ASP A 181 5.61 11.85 -15.22
N MET A 182 4.81 10.82 -14.84
CA MET A 182 5.25 9.80 -13.91
C MET A 182 6.11 8.74 -14.61
N PRO A 183 7.15 8.20 -13.94
CA PRO A 183 8.07 7.25 -14.54
C PRO A 183 7.48 5.84 -14.60
N ILE A 184 6.50 5.62 -15.48
CA ILE A 184 5.89 4.31 -15.70
C ILE A 184 6.30 3.81 -17.08
N SER A 185 7.03 2.69 -17.13
CA SER A 185 7.34 2.03 -18.39
C SER A 185 6.10 1.34 -18.99
N GLU A 186 6.12 1.13 -20.30
CA GLU A 186 5.05 0.40 -20.99
C GLU A 186 4.90 -1.04 -20.45
N ASP A 187 6.01 -1.72 -20.19
CA ASP A 187 5.99 -3.08 -19.63
C ASP A 187 5.41 -3.10 -18.23
N ARG A 188 5.69 -2.09 -17.41
CA ARG A 188 5.10 -1.93 -16.09
C ARG A 188 3.59 -1.73 -16.18
N LEU A 189 3.13 -0.91 -17.11
CA LEU A 189 1.71 -0.69 -17.31
C LEU A 189 1.00 -1.96 -17.79
N LYS A 190 1.58 -2.70 -18.73
CA LYS A 190 1.07 -4.00 -19.18
C LYS A 190 0.97 -4.98 -18.02
N TRP A 191 2.02 -5.07 -17.20
CA TRP A 191 2.02 -5.94 -16.02
C TRP A 191 0.93 -5.51 -15.03
N PHE A 192 0.82 -4.23 -14.69
CA PHE A 192 -0.22 -3.70 -13.80
C PHE A 192 -1.63 -4.09 -14.24
N LEU A 193 -1.91 -3.96 -15.53
CA LEU A 193 -3.22 -4.32 -16.12
C LEU A 193 -3.47 -5.84 -16.17
N SER A 194 -2.43 -6.66 -16.04
CA SER A 194 -2.52 -8.13 -16.01
C SER A 194 -2.71 -8.72 -14.60
N VAL A 195 -2.45 -7.94 -13.55
CA VAL A 195 -2.60 -8.41 -12.16
C VAL A 195 -4.06 -8.75 -11.85
N LYS A 196 -4.29 -9.91 -11.29
CA LYS A 196 -5.63 -10.31 -10.81
C LYS A 196 -6.02 -9.46 -9.62
N GLY A 197 -6.77 -8.38 -9.86
CA GLY A 197 -7.16 -7.40 -8.85
C GLY A 197 -8.66 -7.40 -8.57
N ALA A 198 -9.03 -7.00 -7.34
CA ALA A 198 -10.39 -6.65 -6.96
C ALA A 198 -10.39 -5.28 -6.29
N ILE A 199 -11.30 -4.41 -6.71
CA ILE A 199 -11.63 -3.17 -6.02
C ILE A 199 -12.92 -3.44 -5.25
N MET A 200 -12.88 -3.19 -3.94
CA MET A 200 -14.03 -3.39 -3.05
C MET A 200 -14.49 -2.03 -2.51
N LEU A 201 -15.77 -1.76 -2.63
CA LEU A 201 -16.40 -0.53 -2.15
C LEU A 201 -17.45 -0.89 -1.11
N GLY A 202 -17.48 -0.15 0.01
CA GLY A 202 -18.58 -0.24 0.98
C GLY A 202 -19.79 0.54 0.47
N ASP A 203 -20.92 -0.10 0.31
CA ASP A 203 -22.16 0.49 -0.18
C ASP A 203 -22.77 1.53 0.79
N GLU A 204 -22.39 1.47 2.07
CA GLU A 204 -22.76 2.45 3.09
C GLU A 204 -21.75 3.63 3.20
N ASP A 205 -20.61 3.59 2.50
CA ASP A 205 -19.58 4.65 2.56
C ASP A 205 -19.94 5.85 1.65
N THR A 206 -21.14 6.38 1.87
CA THR A 206 -21.81 7.38 1.02
C THR A 206 -21.91 8.78 1.63
N ASP A 207 -21.39 9.01 2.85
CA ASP A 207 -21.43 10.31 3.50
C ASP A 207 -20.48 11.31 2.83
N PRO A 208 -20.99 12.40 2.19
CA PRO A 208 -20.14 13.43 1.58
C PRO A 208 -19.51 14.36 2.62
N ASN A 209 -19.93 14.30 3.89
CA ASN A 209 -19.46 15.16 4.98
C ASN A 209 -18.55 14.41 5.97
N ASP A 210 -18.17 13.16 5.67
CA ASP A 210 -17.22 12.42 6.51
C ASP A 210 -15.93 13.24 6.71
N GLY A 211 -15.60 13.53 7.98
CA GLY A 211 -14.47 14.38 8.35
C GLY A 211 -13.08 13.85 7.93
N SER A 212 -12.97 12.58 7.57
CA SER A 212 -11.76 11.96 7.03
C SER A 212 -11.74 11.90 5.49
N LEU A 213 -12.79 12.38 4.84
CA LEU A 213 -12.89 12.43 3.38
C LEU A 213 -11.99 13.54 2.82
N ARG A 214 -11.11 13.19 1.90
CA ARG A 214 -10.30 14.18 1.19
C ARG A 214 -11.22 15.07 0.33
N ASN A 215 -11.06 16.40 0.44
CA ASN A 215 -12.01 17.37 -0.12
C ASN A 215 -11.35 18.42 -1.05
N ASP A 216 -10.11 18.21 -1.47
CA ASP A 216 -9.51 19.04 -2.51
C ASP A 216 -10.19 18.82 -3.88
N LYS A 217 -9.87 19.68 -4.84
CA LYS A 217 -10.47 19.68 -6.18
C LYS A 217 -10.38 18.30 -6.86
N GLY A 218 -9.19 17.70 -6.89
CA GLY A 218 -8.98 16.43 -7.61
C GLY A 218 -9.72 15.25 -6.98
N ALA A 219 -9.87 15.23 -5.65
CA ALA A 219 -10.69 14.23 -4.98
C ALA A 219 -12.18 14.41 -5.25
N LYS A 220 -12.68 15.66 -5.24
CA LYS A 220 -14.09 15.97 -5.55
C LYS A 220 -14.47 15.66 -6.99
N GLU A 221 -13.55 15.82 -7.94
CA GLU A 221 -13.75 15.43 -9.34
C GLU A 221 -13.96 13.92 -9.53
N GLN A 222 -13.49 13.09 -8.59
CA GLN A 222 -13.72 11.64 -8.58
C GLN A 222 -15.10 11.26 -8.04
N GLY A 223 -15.68 12.08 -7.17
CA GLY A 223 -16.99 11.87 -6.56
C GLY A 223 -17.12 12.54 -5.19
N ASN A 224 -18.36 12.67 -4.72
CA ASN A 224 -18.67 13.36 -3.47
C ASN A 224 -18.44 12.52 -2.21
N ASN A 225 -18.30 11.22 -2.34
CA ASN A 225 -18.04 10.28 -1.24
C ASN A 225 -17.15 9.12 -1.73
N ARG A 226 -16.73 8.23 -0.82
CA ARG A 226 -15.80 7.15 -1.17
C ARG A 226 -16.41 6.12 -2.11
N PHE A 227 -17.71 5.86 -1.95
CA PHE A 227 -18.41 4.91 -2.84
C PHE A 227 -18.45 5.40 -4.29
N GLN A 228 -18.58 6.72 -4.51
CA GLN A 228 -18.61 7.32 -5.84
C GLN A 228 -17.22 7.45 -6.50
N ARG A 229 -16.16 7.48 -5.70
CA ARG A 229 -14.78 7.63 -6.17
C ARG A 229 -14.18 6.34 -6.66
#